data_81417edd6997b1cf96bd0059bb419b00
#
_entry.id   81417edd6997b1cf96bd0059bb419b00
#
_cell.length_a   1.000
_cell.length_b   1.000
_cell.length_c   1.000
_cell.angle_alpha   90.00
_cell.angle_beta   90.00
_cell.angle_gamma   90.00
#
_symmetry.space_group_name_H-M   'P 1'
#
loop_
_entity.id
_entity.type
_entity.pdbx_description
1 polymer ?
#
loop_
_entity_poly.entity_id
_entity_poly.type
_entity_poly.pdbx_seq_one_letter_code
_entity_poly.pdbx_strand_id
1 'polypeptide(L)'
;MRFRRAAAVAVVLLAGAAPHAAAATSRARHTIAPPVAVGHARIAGLLRDGGVVRELGLRWHAGPLPPGDRLLSFEVAYEWRACSPRARHCRPGGGTTETPFAASHYTVAHSDTGRRLELIETATEVVETDPATFSFRVVRATRRVLAAAVVAAYPRSQAPATAFVNGLPPQTTGSTSERFTVSAPHWNAADGRPALRYRIDGRAWRNVPRRKVVATGRLGLGPHRIAVRAANAAGSTTRRFAWRVVPLPAPVACQGVCWAPPHLDSTGHPMRWDWQIGRVAALQRTGARAVDLYDIDGFLTTRAQVRALHTTWQASTLAHPRTACYLDLAWEDYRPDATPSPRGFPAAALGRVYYGYPQERWVDLRRVAAVVQVFDARIAMCARKGFDAVEIDDIDSFNPPGTTGFQLTRGDVQNLLARILNHIHRAGMSALWKNSGILAWWGRRYTDGAVVEECYQYDECFAAQLAGSRQFGFACTGLLGAHPCGYDAFTAQGKWVGEAEYREDGFVCGPSKPCPPRHRFSTYCQKVYATANGLSAVKFDVDLDGRLFRPCPAGR
;
A
#
# COMPACT_ATOMS: atom_id res chain seq x y z
N MET A 1 -17.54 8.28 20.79
CA MET A 1 -16.15 8.62 21.03
C MET A 1 -15.64 9.46 19.87
N ARG A 2 -15.29 10.70 20.15
CA ARG A 2 -14.85 11.68 19.14
C ARG A 2 -13.35 11.52 18.93
N PHE A 3 -12.91 11.05 17.78
CA PHE A 3 -11.50 11.11 17.38
C PHE A 3 -11.20 12.48 16.77
N ARG A 4 -10.45 13.27 17.49
CA ARG A 4 -9.78 14.46 16.94
C ARG A 4 -8.59 13.99 16.13
N ARG A 5 -8.59 14.29 14.84
CA ARG A 5 -7.41 14.13 13.96
C ARG A 5 -6.45 15.27 14.25
N ALA A 6 -5.32 14.94 14.84
CA ALA A 6 -4.13 15.80 14.80
C ALA A 6 -3.09 15.08 13.93
N ALA A 7 -2.82 15.62 12.76
CA ALA A 7 -1.69 15.22 11.95
C ALA A 7 -0.45 15.87 12.56
N ALA A 8 0.32 15.11 13.31
CA ALA A 8 1.65 15.52 13.75
C ALA A 8 2.68 14.77 12.91
N VAL A 9 3.36 15.51 12.05
CA VAL A 9 4.58 15.07 11.37
C VAL A 9 5.67 15.03 12.44
N ALA A 10 6.07 13.85 12.87
CA ALA A 10 7.23 13.67 13.74
C ALA A 10 8.50 13.61 12.87
N VAL A 11 9.22 14.72 12.84
CA VAL A 11 10.61 14.75 12.39
C VAL A 11 11.44 14.18 13.54
N VAL A 12 12.01 13.01 13.37
CA VAL A 12 12.95 12.42 14.34
C VAL A 12 14.33 13.05 14.11
N LEU A 13 14.72 13.93 15.01
CA LEU A 13 16.09 14.40 15.16
C LEU A 13 16.84 13.37 16.02
N LEU A 14 17.75 12.63 15.43
CA LEU A 14 18.73 11.82 16.13
C LEU A 14 19.92 12.69 16.50
N ALA A 15 20.09 12.95 17.80
CA ALA A 15 21.32 13.44 18.38
C ALA A 15 21.91 12.34 19.28
N GLY A 16 23.04 11.81 18.92
CA GLY A 16 23.83 10.88 19.75
C GLY A 16 25.30 11.03 19.41
N ALA A 17 26.05 11.74 20.26
CA ALA A 17 27.44 12.05 20.10
C ALA A 17 28.37 11.01 20.69
N ALA A 18 29.49 10.75 20.02
CA ALA A 18 30.80 10.57 20.63
C ALA A 18 31.92 10.81 19.59
N PRO A 19 33.11 11.29 19.99
CA PRO A 19 33.94 12.07 19.11
C PRO A 19 35.07 11.27 18.46
N HIS A 20 35.17 11.36 17.14
CA HIS A 20 36.46 11.22 16.48
C HIS A 20 36.68 12.47 15.61
N ALA A 21 37.72 13.23 15.97
CA ALA A 21 38.17 14.41 15.24
C ALA A 21 38.59 13.98 13.81
N ALA A 22 37.77 14.25 12.84
CA ALA A 22 38.13 14.36 11.45
C ALA A 22 37.71 15.74 10.98
N ALA A 23 38.60 16.41 10.27
CA ALA A 23 38.50 17.79 9.85
C ALA A 23 37.12 18.13 9.30
N ALA A 24 36.37 18.95 10.02
CA ALA A 24 35.12 19.52 9.58
C ALA A 24 35.41 20.57 8.51
N THR A 25 35.37 20.16 7.25
CA THR A 25 35.04 21.11 6.18
C THR A 25 33.60 21.54 6.43
N SER A 26 33.39 22.78 6.84
CA SER A 26 32.07 23.38 7.00
C SER A 26 31.38 23.34 5.63
N ARG A 27 30.58 22.32 5.37
CA ARG A 27 29.66 22.34 4.24
C ARG A 27 28.66 23.46 4.53
N ALA A 28 28.73 24.52 3.75
CA ALA A 28 27.71 25.55 3.75
C ALA A 28 26.33 24.86 3.70
N ARG A 29 25.43 25.27 4.58
CA ARG A 29 24.04 24.75 4.55
C ARG A 29 23.42 25.20 3.24
N HIS A 30 23.40 24.33 2.24
CA HIS A 30 22.73 24.61 0.98
C HIS A 30 21.26 24.83 1.25
N THR A 31 20.77 26.01 0.95
CA THR A 31 19.35 26.34 1.02
C THR A 31 18.71 25.88 -0.29
N ILE A 32 17.89 24.85 -0.24
CA ILE A 32 17.09 24.42 -1.38
C ILE A 32 15.98 25.44 -1.58
N ALA A 33 15.88 25.99 -2.77
CA ALA A 33 14.82 26.92 -3.10
C ALA A 33 13.46 26.19 -3.18
N PRO A 34 12.37 26.79 -2.65
CA PRO A 34 11.06 26.14 -2.71
C PRO A 34 10.51 26.09 -4.14
N PRO A 35 9.55 25.17 -4.41
CA PRO A 35 8.80 25.14 -5.66
C PRO A 35 8.22 26.50 -6.03
N VAL A 36 8.24 26.83 -7.31
CA VAL A 36 7.77 28.12 -7.83
C VAL A 36 6.46 27.94 -8.60
N ALA A 37 5.46 28.73 -8.22
CA ALA A 37 4.19 28.82 -8.95
C ALA A 37 4.23 29.94 -9.98
N VAL A 38 3.93 29.64 -11.25
CA VAL A 38 3.90 30.58 -12.36
C VAL A 38 2.49 30.68 -12.94
N GLY A 39 2.01 31.90 -13.19
CA GLY A 39 0.69 32.17 -13.75
C GLY A 39 -0.31 32.71 -12.74
N HIS A 40 -1.55 32.92 -13.24
CA HIS A 40 -2.66 33.45 -12.42
C HIS A 40 -3.72 32.36 -12.24
N ALA A 41 -3.79 31.81 -11.03
CA ALA A 41 -4.72 30.77 -10.68
C ALA A 41 -6.16 31.30 -10.55
N ARG A 42 -7.13 30.58 -11.12
CA ARG A 42 -8.55 30.86 -10.94
C ARG A 42 -9.34 29.56 -10.90
N ILE A 43 -10.43 29.55 -10.12
CA ILE A 43 -11.41 28.47 -10.14
C ILE A 43 -12.46 28.81 -11.21
N ALA A 44 -12.59 27.93 -12.20
CA ALA A 44 -13.55 28.05 -13.29
C ALA A 44 -14.45 26.82 -13.35
N GLY A 45 -15.61 26.96 -14.01
CA GLY A 45 -16.58 25.89 -14.15
C GLY A 45 -17.91 26.22 -13.47
N LEU A 46 -18.73 25.18 -13.22
CA LEU A 46 -20.10 25.35 -12.75
C LEU A 46 -20.16 25.35 -11.23
N LEU A 47 -20.13 26.52 -10.62
CA LEU A 47 -20.20 26.76 -9.16
C LEU A 47 -21.61 26.52 -8.59
N ARG A 48 -22.12 25.29 -8.70
CA ARG A 48 -23.38 24.86 -8.07
C ARG A 48 -23.27 23.43 -7.60
N ASP A 49 -24.14 23.00 -6.70
CA ASP A 49 -24.27 21.61 -6.30
C ASP A 49 -24.41 20.69 -7.51
N GLY A 50 -23.56 19.69 -7.63
CA GLY A 50 -23.45 18.79 -8.76
C GLY A 50 -22.66 19.33 -9.96
N GLY A 51 -22.22 20.57 -9.92
CA GLY A 51 -21.35 21.14 -10.94
C GLY A 51 -19.89 20.68 -10.79
N VAL A 52 -19.14 20.78 -11.87
CA VAL A 52 -17.70 20.52 -11.85
C VAL A 52 -16.97 21.85 -11.98
N VAL A 53 -16.02 22.06 -11.09
CA VAL A 53 -15.09 23.19 -11.14
C VAL A 53 -13.66 22.69 -11.25
N ARG A 54 -12.79 23.52 -11.80
CA ARG A 54 -11.36 23.23 -11.95
C ARG A 54 -10.53 24.48 -11.73
N GLU A 55 -9.29 24.26 -11.34
CA GLU A 55 -8.27 25.31 -11.39
C GLU A 55 -7.80 25.50 -12.82
N LEU A 56 -7.55 26.74 -13.19
CA LEU A 56 -6.95 27.14 -14.46
C LEU A 56 -5.89 28.21 -14.23
N GLY A 57 -4.79 28.08 -14.96
CA GLY A 57 -3.81 29.14 -15.14
C GLY A 57 -2.59 29.09 -14.22
N LEU A 58 -2.48 28.12 -13.31
CA LEU A 58 -1.30 27.94 -12.51
C LEU A 58 -0.44 26.77 -13.01
N ARG A 59 0.87 26.97 -13.01
CA ARG A 59 1.84 25.90 -13.24
C ARG A 59 2.89 25.93 -12.15
N TRP A 60 3.26 24.75 -11.70
CA TRP A 60 4.31 24.59 -10.71
C TRP A 60 5.60 24.09 -11.37
N HIS A 61 6.73 24.63 -10.92
CA HIS A 61 8.07 24.22 -11.32
C HIS A 61 8.89 23.93 -10.08
N ALA A 62 9.76 22.93 -10.19
CA ALA A 62 10.77 22.67 -9.17
C ALA A 62 11.66 23.89 -8.98
N GLY A 63 12.06 24.13 -7.75
CA GLY A 63 13.05 25.16 -7.42
C GLY A 63 14.43 24.81 -7.99
N PRO A 64 15.32 25.82 -8.20
CA PRO A 64 16.69 25.53 -8.58
C PRO A 64 17.41 24.76 -7.48
N LEU A 65 18.12 23.70 -7.88
CA LEU A 65 18.87 22.84 -6.97
C LEU A 65 20.32 23.29 -6.86
N PRO A 66 20.92 23.20 -5.68
CA PRO A 66 22.37 23.35 -5.51
C PRO A 66 23.15 22.32 -6.33
N PRO A 67 24.40 22.63 -6.74
CA PRO A 67 25.26 21.67 -7.42
C PRO A 67 25.48 20.39 -6.60
N GLY A 68 25.21 19.24 -7.20
CA GLY A 68 25.34 17.93 -6.56
C GLY A 68 24.06 17.40 -5.90
N ASP A 69 23.05 18.24 -5.70
CA ASP A 69 21.74 17.82 -5.24
C ASP A 69 20.90 17.27 -6.39
N ARG A 70 20.03 16.28 -6.11
CA ARG A 70 19.19 15.64 -7.12
C ARG A 70 17.73 15.68 -6.71
N LEU A 71 16.87 16.12 -7.62
CA LEU A 71 15.44 16.02 -7.44
C LEU A 71 15.02 14.54 -7.54
N LEU A 72 14.46 14.01 -6.46
CA LEU A 72 13.91 12.66 -6.42
C LEU A 72 12.45 12.63 -6.84
N SER A 73 11.66 13.57 -6.33
CA SER A 73 10.26 13.69 -6.73
C SER A 73 9.79 15.15 -6.70
N PHE A 74 8.83 15.42 -7.56
CA PHE A 74 8.07 16.68 -7.59
C PHE A 74 6.59 16.38 -7.68
N GLU A 75 5.82 16.82 -6.70
CA GLU A 75 4.40 16.54 -6.61
C GLU A 75 3.59 17.78 -6.27
N VAL A 76 2.39 17.89 -6.84
CA VAL A 76 1.42 18.91 -6.47
C VAL A 76 0.20 18.24 -5.87
N ALA A 77 -0.03 18.49 -4.58
CA ALA A 77 -1.22 18.07 -3.88
C ALA A 77 -2.29 19.17 -3.91
N TYR A 78 -3.53 18.76 -4.07
CA TYR A 78 -4.68 19.64 -4.16
C TYR A 78 -5.65 19.38 -3.00
N GLU A 79 -5.98 20.40 -2.24
CA GLU A 79 -6.97 20.33 -1.17
C GLU A 79 -8.11 21.31 -1.45
N TRP A 80 -9.30 20.79 -1.71
CA TRP A 80 -10.48 21.61 -1.86
C TRP A 80 -11.15 21.86 -0.51
N ARG A 81 -11.45 23.11 -0.22
CA ARG A 81 -12.13 23.56 0.99
C ARG A 81 -13.40 24.32 0.66
N ALA A 82 -14.38 24.21 1.55
CA ALA A 82 -15.62 24.97 1.50
C ALA A 82 -15.64 25.97 2.66
N CYS A 83 -15.50 27.24 2.34
CA CYS A 83 -15.35 28.34 3.29
C CYS A 83 -16.69 29.08 3.51
N SER A 84 -16.82 29.83 4.61
CA SER A 84 -17.88 30.81 4.75
C SER A 84 -17.81 31.83 3.61
N PRO A 85 -18.91 32.52 3.25
CA PRO A 85 -18.92 33.47 2.13
C PRO A 85 -17.81 34.54 2.19
N ARG A 86 -17.39 34.91 3.40
CA ARG A 86 -16.28 35.85 3.65
C ARG A 86 -14.91 35.16 3.78
N ALA A 87 -14.82 33.86 3.47
CA ALA A 87 -13.61 33.04 3.52
C ALA A 87 -12.89 32.97 4.89
N ARG A 88 -13.60 33.22 5.99
CA ARG A 88 -12.99 33.24 7.34
C ARG A 88 -12.97 31.88 8.03
N HIS A 89 -13.93 31.00 7.73
CA HIS A 89 -14.08 29.67 8.33
C HIS A 89 -14.19 28.63 7.21
N CYS A 90 -13.16 27.82 7.05
CA CYS A 90 -13.08 26.79 6.02
C CYS A 90 -13.11 25.40 6.66
N ARG A 91 -13.72 24.46 5.97
CA ARG A 91 -13.70 23.03 6.27
C ARG A 91 -13.31 22.27 5.00
N PRO A 92 -12.87 21.03 5.08
CA PRO A 92 -12.68 20.21 3.89
C PRO A 92 -13.93 20.23 3.01
N GLY A 93 -13.76 20.34 1.71
CA GLY A 93 -14.84 20.25 0.73
C GLY A 93 -15.54 18.89 0.83
N GLY A 94 -16.84 18.86 0.63
CA GLY A 94 -17.64 17.64 0.71
C GLY A 94 -17.72 16.88 -0.62
N GLY A 95 -17.18 17.45 -1.70
CA GLY A 95 -17.21 16.89 -3.03
C GLY A 95 -16.15 15.84 -3.30
N THR A 96 -16.11 15.38 -4.54
CA THR A 96 -15.14 14.36 -4.98
C THR A 96 -14.22 14.93 -6.05
N THR A 97 -12.97 14.51 -6.01
CA THR A 97 -12.00 14.68 -7.10
C THR A 97 -11.95 13.38 -7.91
N GLU A 98 -11.82 13.47 -9.21
CA GLU A 98 -11.83 12.27 -10.08
C GLU A 98 -10.62 11.35 -9.84
N THR A 99 -9.48 11.93 -9.47
CA THR A 99 -8.32 11.20 -8.97
C THR A 99 -7.59 12.05 -7.93
N PRO A 100 -6.88 11.46 -6.96
CA PRO A 100 -6.10 12.22 -5.98
C PRO A 100 -5.00 13.10 -6.59
N PHE A 101 -4.64 12.89 -7.85
CA PHE A 101 -3.47 13.50 -8.51
C PHE A 101 -3.78 14.27 -9.79
N ALA A 102 -4.99 14.13 -10.36
CA ALA A 102 -5.48 14.97 -11.44
C ALA A 102 -6.49 16.00 -10.92
N ALA A 103 -6.32 16.40 -9.70
CA ALA A 103 -7.35 17.04 -8.89
C ALA A 103 -7.46 18.55 -9.08
N SER A 104 -7.12 19.06 -10.26
CA SER A 104 -7.61 20.38 -10.67
C SER A 104 -9.13 20.40 -10.83
N HIS A 105 -9.78 19.23 -10.88
CA HIS A 105 -11.22 19.09 -11.01
C HIS A 105 -11.88 18.69 -9.69
N TYR A 106 -12.98 19.32 -9.34
CA TYR A 106 -13.74 19.06 -8.14
C TYR A 106 -15.23 19.06 -8.45
N THR A 107 -15.90 17.94 -8.18
CA THR A 107 -17.35 17.87 -8.26
C THR A 107 -17.94 18.43 -6.98
N VAL A 108 -18.66 19.53 -7.09
CA VAL A 108 -19.20 20.30 -5.98
C VAL A 108 -20.26 19.50 -5.24
N ALA A 109 -20.10 19.33 -3.94
CA ALA A 109 -21.03 18.60 -3.10
C ALA A 109 -22.22 19.45 -2.67
N HIS A 110 -23.32 18.76 -2.34
CA HIS A 110 -24.46 19.39 -1.69
C HIS A 110 -24.07 20.18 -0.42
N SER A 111 -23.17 19.62 0.39
CA SER A 111 -22.70 20.27 1.61
C SER A 111 -21.94 21.58 1.38
N ASP A 112 -21.49 21.86 0.16
CA ASP A 112 -20.75 23.07 -0.18
C ASP A 112 -21.67 24.24 -0.56
N THR A 113 -22.97 23.97 -0.74
CA THR A 113 -23.98 24.99 -1.09
C THR A 113 -23.94 26.16 -0.11
N GLY A 114 -24.01 27.39 -0.63
CA GLY A 114 -23.90 28.62 0.14
C GLY A 114 -22.51 28.92 0.69
N ARG A 115 -21.52 28.14 0.32
CA ARG A 115 -20.12 28.34 0.70
C ARG A 115 -19.27 28.77 -0.48
N ARG A 116 -18.13 29.37 -0.19
CA ARG A 116 -17.14 29.77 -1.19
C ARG A 116 -16.07 28.69 -1.27
N LEU A 117 -15.78 28.16 -2.45
CA LEU A 117 -14.73 27.16 -2.60
C LEU A 117 -13.35 27.82 -2.56
N GLU A 118 -12.44 27.17 -1.87
CA GLU A 118 -11.01 27.46 -1.83
C GLU A 118 -10.26 26.21 -2.26
N LEU A 119 -9.34 26.36 -3.19
CA LEU A 119 -8.35 25.35 -3.53
C LEU A 119 -7.01 25.72 -2.88
N ILE A 120 -6.42 24.78 -2.19
CA ILE A 120 -5.04 24.86 -1.70
C ILE A 120 -4.21 23.89 -2.54
N GLU A 121 -3.24 24.43 -3.24
CA GLU A 121 -2.23 23.67 -3.96
C GLU A 121 -0.94 23.69 -3.15
N THR A 122 -0.39 22.50 -2.92
CA THR A 122 0.91 22.35 -2.23
C THR A 122 1.85 21.58 -3.13
N ALA A 123 2.82 22.27 -3.70
CA ALA A 123 3.92 21.63 -4.40
C ALA A 123 4.95 21.15 -3.39
N THR A 124 5.38 19.92 -3.53
CA THR A 124 6.39 19.28 -2.67
C THR A 124 7.52 18.77 -3.53
N GLU A 125 8.73 19.10 -3.15
CA GLU A 125 9.96 18.56 -3.71
C GLU A 125 10.63 17.67 -2.67
N VAL A 126 11.09 16.51 -3.10
CA VAL A 126 12.01 15.67 -2.34
C VAL A 126 13.35 15.71 -3.05
N VAL A 127 14.36 16.23 -2.37
CA VAL A 127 15.68 16.44 -2.91
C VAL A 127 16.70 15.61 -2.15
N GLU A 128 17.44 14.79 -2.85
CA GLU A 128 18.58 14.06 -2.30
C GLU A 128 19.74 15.03 -2.17
N THR A 129 20.21 15.22 -0.95
CA THR A 129 21.30 16.16 -0.62
C THR A 129 22.64 15.45 -0.37
N ASP A 130 22.61 14.16 -0.15
CA ASP A 130 23.79 13.31 -0.02
C ASP A 130 23.45 11.86 -0.36
N PRO A 131 23.82 11.40 -1.57
CA PRO A 131 23.57 10.00 -1.98
C PRO A 131 24.39 8.99 -1.18
N ALA A 132 25.48 9.40 -0.53
CA ALA A 132 26.29 8.48 0.26
C ALA A 132 25.68 8.18 1.63
N THR A 133 24.88 9.11 2.16
CA THR A 133 24.21 8.96 3.46
C THR A 133 22.69 8.84 3.33
N PHE A 134 22.14 8.80 2.11
CA PHE A 134 20.69 8.85 1.85
C PHE A 134 20.00 10.01 2.58
N SER A 135 20.67 11.15 2.63
CA SER A 135 20.08 12.34 3.20
C SER A 135 19.22 13.04 2.17
N PHE A 136 17.96 13.29 2.52
CA PHE A 136 17.04 14.04 1.67
C PHE A 136 16.38 15.19 2.44
N ARG A 137 15.91 16.17 1.70
CA ARG A 137 15.12 17.26 2.22
C ARG A 137 13.80 17.36 1.48
N VAL A 138 12.76 17.67 2.23
CA VAL A 138 11.42 17.94 1.70
C VAL A 138 11.18 19.43 1.75
N VAL A 139 10.98 20.04 0.60
CA VAL A 139 10.69 21.48 0.47
C VAL A 139 9.30 21.67 -0.09
N ARG A 140 8.54 22.60 0.46
CA ARG A 140 7.15 22.82 0.08
C ARG A 140 6.85 24.29 -0.18
N ALA A 141 5.97 24.52 -1.16
CA ALA A 141 5.35 25.81 -1.39
C ALA A 141 3.82 25.62 -1.54
N THR A 142 3.06 26.59 -1.06
CA THR A 142 1.60 26.53 -1.06
C THR A 142 1.00 27.76 -1.70
N ARG A 143 -0.04 27.56 -2.53
CA ARG A 143 -0.88 28.62 -3.10
C ARG A 143 -2.33 28.37 -2.73
N ARG A 144 -3.07 29.45 -2.54
CA ARG A 144 -4.49 29.44 -2.28
C ARG A 144 -5.23 30.16 -3.38
N VAL A 145 -6.29 29.53 -3.89
CA VAL A 145 -7.13 30.07 -4.94
C VAL A 145 -8.57 30.06 -4.43
N LEU A 146 -9.20 31.21 -4.45
CA LEU A 146 -10.57 31.36 -3.96
C LEU A 146 -11.55 31.55 -5.13
N ALA A 147 -12.67 30.82 -5.12
CA ALA A 147 -13.71 30.99 -6.12
C ALA A 147 -14.32 32.41 -6.07
N ALA A 148 -14.68 32.95 -7.21
CA ALA A 148 -15.23 34.30 -7.32
C ALA A 148 -16.60 34.43 -6.61
N ALA A 149 -17.40 33.35 -6.63
CA ALA A 149 -18.76 33.35 -6.06
C ALA A 149 -18.96 32.19 -5.06
N VAL A 150 -20.09 32.21 -4.37
CA VAL A 150 -20.54 31.08 -3.55
C VAL A 150 -21.18 30.00 -4.42
N VAL A 151 -21.14 28.76 -3.92
CA VAL A 151 -21.77 27.61 -4.57
C VAL A 151 -23.30 27.75 -4.53
N ALA A 152 -23.93 27.72 -5.69
CA ALA A 152 -25.38 27.68 -5.82
C ALA A 152 -25.96 26.31 -5.44
N ALA A 153 -27.22 26.27 -5.04
CA ALA A 153 -27.92 25.03 -4.74
C ALA A 153 -28.17 24.17 -5.98
N TYR A 154 -28.39 22.89 -5.80
CA TYR A 154 -28.89 21.98 -6.82
C TYR A 154 -30.25 22.47 -7.33
N PRO A 155 -30.58 22.33 -8.61
CA PRO A 155 -31.86 22.83 -9.13
C PRO A 155 -33.06 22.22 -8.40
N ARG A 156 -34.08 23.03 -8.14
CA ARG A 156 -35.39 22.57 -7.60
C ARG A 156 -36.07 21.64 -8.60
N SER A 157 -36.88 20.73 -8.07
CA SER A 157 -37.68 19.78 -8.86
C SER A 157 -36.84 18.87 -9.76
N GLN A 158 -35.54 18.86 -9.59
CA GLN A 158 -34.66 17.91 -10.23
C GLN A 158 -34.42 16.70 -9.30
N ALA A 159 -34.71 15.49 -9.80
CA ALA A 159 -34.50 14.26 -9.05
C ALA A 159 -33.05 14.15 -8.52
N PRO A 160 -32.86 13.63 -7.30
CA PRO A 160 -31.54 13.56 -6.68
C PRO A 160 -30.60 12.66 -7.47
N ALA A 161 -29.33 13.05 -7.60
CA ALA A 161 -28.32 12.22 -8.21
C ALA A 161 -28.01 10.99 -7.36
N THR A 162 -27.71 9.87 -8.00
CA THR A 162 -27.28 8.63 -7.35
C THR A 162 -25.88 8.26 -7.83
N ALA A 163 -24.97 7.95 -6.94
CA ALA A 163 -23.61 7.58 -7.26
C ALA A 163 -23.11 6.35 -6.51
N PHE A 164 -22.26 5.58 -7.15
CA PHE A 164 -21.31 4.72 -6.48
C PHE A 164 -20.05 5.54 -6.22
N VAL A 165 -19.64 5.58 -4.96
CA VAL A 165 -18.47 6.34 -4.52
C VAL A 165 -17.35 5.34 -4.27
N ASN A 166 -16.19 5.58 -4.87
CA ASN A 166 -14.97 4.79 -4.69
C ASN A 166 -15.11 3.29 -4.98
N GLY A 167 -14.80 2.96 -6.20
CA GLY A 167 -14.41 1.62 -6.58
C GLY A 167 -15.54 0.64 -6.80
N LEU A 168 -15.92 0.56 -8.06
CA LEU A 168 -16.63 -0.61 -8.55
C LEU A 168 -15.64 -1.75 -8.73
N PRO A 169 -16.03 -3.02 -8.46
CA PRO A 169 -15.21 -4.17 -8.80
C PRO A 169 -14.99 -4.22 -10.32
N PRO A 170 -13.99 -4.96 -10.81
CA PRO A 170 -13.86 -5.23 -12.23
C PRO A 170 -15.11 -5.95 -12.76
N GLN A 171 -15.38 -5.82 -14.04
CA GLN A 171 -16.52 -6.51 -14.66
C GLN A 171 -16.47 -8.04 -14.51
N THR A 172 -15.27 -8.58 -14.32
CA THR A 172 -15.04 -9.99 -14.01
C THR A 172 -14.08 -10.09 -12.83
N THR A 173 -14.51 -10.74 -11.76
CA THR A 173 -13.73 -10.86 -10.51
C THR A 173 -13.80 -12.28 -9.95
N GLY A 174 -12.76 -12.67 -9.23
CA GLY A 174 -12.79 -13.88 -8.39
C GLY A 174 -13.29 -13.61 -6.97
N SER A 175 -13.57 -12.34 -6.63
CA SER A 175 -14.14 -11.98 -5.33
C SER A 175 -15.59 -12.46 -5.24
N THR A 176 -15.90 -13.20 -4.19
CA THR A 176 -17.26 -13.65 -3.88
C THR A 176 -18.00 -12.70 -2.93
N SER A 177 -17.40 -11.56 -2.57
CA SER A 177 -18.04 -10.54 -1.74
C SER A 177 -17.53 -9.16 -2.12
N GLU A 178 -18.45 -8.22 -2.31
CA GLU A 178 -18.15 -6.86 -2.72
C GLU A 178 -18.68 -5.84 -1.72
N ARG A 179 -18.03 -4.67 -1.69
CA ARG A 179 -18.46 -3.52 -0.89
C ARG A 179 -18.60 -2.31 -1.78
N PHE A 180 -19.77 -1.70 -1.74
CA PHE A 180 -20.11 -0.50 -2.51
C PHE A 180 -20.35 0.65 -1.55
N THR A 181 -19.60 1.74 -1.68
CA THR A 181 -19.99 2.99 -1.04
C THR A 181 -20.94 3.71 -1.97
N VAL A 182 -22.11 4.07 -1.47
CA VAL A 182 -23.19 4.67 -2.26
C VAL A 182 -23.63 6.00 -1.68
N SER A 183 -24.05 6.94 -2.52
CA SER A 183 -24.51 8.25 -2.07
C SER A 183 -25.61 8.82 -2.97
N ALA A 184 -26.29 9.83 -2.45
CA ALA A 184 -27.00 10.82 -3.23
C ALA A 184 -26.19 12.12 -3.12
N PRO A 185 -25.24 12.36 -4.02
CA PRO A 185 -24.30 13.45 -3.87
C PRO A 185 -24.95 14.83 -4.07
N HIS A 186 -26.02 14.91 -4.87
CA HIS A 186 -26.61 16.16 -5.31
C HIS A 186 -28.13 16.11 -5.19
N TRP A 187 -28.71 17.10 -4.53
CA TRP A 187 -30.16 17.25 -4.33
C TRP A 187 -30.48 18.65 -3.78
N ASN A 188 -31.71 19.13 -4.01
CA ASN A 188 -32.13 20.40 -3.44
C ASN A 188 -32.77 20.19 -2.05
N ALA A 189 -32.38 21.00 -1.09
CA ALA A 189 -32.88 20.90 0.30
C ALA A 189 -34.39 21.14 0.40
N ALA A 190 -34.97 21.97 -0.47
CA ALA A 190 -36.42 22.23 -0.52
C ALA A 190 -37.21 20.98 -0.96
N ASP A 191 -36.60 20.05 -1.69
CA ASP A 191 -37.22 18.81 -2.15
C ASP A 191 -37.06 17.66 -1.14
N GLY A 192 -36.43 17.93 0.01
CA GLY A 192 -36.18 16.99 1.08
C GLY A 192 -34.96 16.09 0.85
N ARG A 193 -34.46 15.56 1.95
CA ARG A 193 -33.27 14.66 1.93
C ARG A 193 -33.59 13.34 1.23
N PRO A 194 -32.78 12.89 0.25
CA PRO A 194 -33.03 11.64 -0.45
C PRO A 194 -32.96 10.40 0.44
N ALA A 195 -33.95 9.54 0.32
CA ALA A 195 -33.89 8.18 0.83
C ALA A 195 -33.09 7.31 -0.14
N LEU A 196 -32.07 6.59 0.38
CA LEU A 196 -31.22 5.69 -0.38
C LEU A 196 -31.66 4.25 -0.16
N ARG A 197 -31.94 3.53 -1.25
CA ARG A 197 -32.25 2.10 -1.24
C ARG A 197 -31.36 1.37 -2.23
N TYR A 198 -31.12 0.09 -1.98
CA TYR A 198 -30.37 -0.78 -2.86
C TYR A 198 -31.06 -2.14 -3.01
N ARG A 199 -30.72 -2.83 -4.09
CA ARG A 199 -31.05 -4.24 -4.30
C ARG A 199 -29.94 -4.94 -5.07
N ILE A 200 -29.73 -6.22 -4.76
CA ILE A 200 -28.76 -7.09 -5.42
C ILE A 200 -29.53 -8.20 -6.12
N ASP A 201 -29.18 -8.52 -7.36
CA ASP A 201 -29.73 -9.59 -8.18
C ASP A 201 -31.27 -9.62 -8.24
N GLY A 202 -31.87 -8.44 -8.35
CA GLY A 202 -33.32 -8.32 -8.47
C GLY A 202 -34.11 -8.56 -7.18
N ARG A 203 -33.45 -8.82 -6.04
CA ARG A 203 -34.11 -8.99 -4.75
C ARG A 203 -34.86 -7.73 -4.32
N ALA A 204 -35.63 -7.80 -3.24
CA ALA A 204 -36.36 -6.67 -2.68
C ALA A 204 -35.45 -5.48 -2.34
N TRP A 205 -35.98 -4.27 -2.50
CA TRP A 205 -35.29 -3.05 -2.13
C TRP A 205 -35.07 -2.96 -0.62
N ARG A 206 -33.84 -2.73 -0.20
CA ARG A 206 -33.42 -2.53 1.19
C ARG A 206 -32.91 -1.11 1.40
N ASN A 207 -33.05 -0.58 2.61
CA ASN A 207 -32.46 0.70 2.96
C ASN A 207 -30.92 0.58 3.00
N VAL A 208 -30.25 1.60 2.48
CA VAL A 208 -28.78 1.69 2.58
C VAL A 208 -28.40 1.94 4.05
N PRO A 209 -27.43 1.20 4.60
CA PRO A 209 -26.96 1.41 5.96
C PRO A 209 -26.51 2.86 6.23
N ARG A 210 -26.56 3.30 7.49
CA ARG A 210 -26.15 4.67 7.87
C ARG A 210 -24.73 5.04 7.42
N ARG A 211 -23.81 4.07 7.39
CA ARG A 211 -22.42 4.25 6.91
C ARG A 211 -22.30 4.36 5.38
N LYS A 212 -23.42 4.26 4.67
CA LYS A 212 -23.50 4.30 3.20
C LYS A 212 -22.68 3.20 2.50
N VAL A 213 -22.31 2.14 3.20
CA VAL A 213 -21.62 0.97 2.64
C VAL A 213 -22.61 -0.18 2.53
N VAL A 214 -22.75 -0.70 1.31
CA VAL A 214 -23.53 -1.89 0.99
C VAL A 214 -22.56 -3.04 0.80
N ALA A 215 -22.67 -4.07 1.65
CA ALA A 215 -21.96 -5.33 1.49
C ALA A 215 -22.89 -6.35 0.83
N THR A 216 -22.38 -7.09 -0.16
CA THR A 216 -23.19 -8.08 -0.90
C THR A 216 -23.46 -9.34 -0.09
N GLY A 217 -22.64 -9.64 0.92
CA GLY A 217 -22.53 -10.98 1.47
C GLY A 217 -21.81 -11.93 0.49
N ARG A 218 -21.89 -13.23 0.74
CA ARG A 218 -21.28 -14.23 -0.14
C ARG A 218 -22.14 -14.41 -1.41
N LEU A 219 -21.51 -14.22 -2.56
CA LEU A 219 -22.08 -14.40 -3.89
C LEU A 219 -21.70 -15.76 -4.46
N GLY A 220 -22.57 -16.35 -5.26
CA GLY A 220 -22.24 -17.50 -6.09
C GLY A 220 -21.39 -17.14 -7.31
N LEU A 221 -20.99 -18.14 -8.08
CA LEU A 221 -20.40 -17.90 -9.40
C LEU A 221 -21.48 -17.47 -10.39
N GLY A 222 -21.13 -16.60 -11.33
CA GLY A 222 -22.03 -16.12 -12.35
C GLY A 222 -22.23 -14.61 -12.39
N PRO A 223 -23.23 -14.12 -13.13
CA PRO A 223 -23.50 -12.70 -13.26
C PRO A 223 -24.25 -12.16 -12.05
N HIS A 224 -23.82 -10.99 -11.59
CA HIS A 224 -24.44 -10.25 -10.52
C HIS A 224 -24.72 -8.81 -10.93
N ARG A 225 -25.68 -8.18 -10.27
CA ARG A 225 -26.00 -6.77 -10.47
C ARG A 225 -26.43 -6.10 -9.18
N ILE A 226 -26.00 -4.87 -8.99
CA ILE A 226 -26.50 -3.99 -7.94
C ILE A 226 -27.27 -2.83 -8.59
N ALA A 227 -28.40 -2.45 -7.98
CA ALA A 227 -29.07 -1.21 -8.28
C ALA A 227 -29.18 -0.37 -7.01
N VAL A 228 -28.87 0.93 -7.10
CA VAL A 228 -29.02 1.90 -6.02
C VAL A 228 -29.95 3.00 -6.49
N ARG A 229 -30.94 3.32 -5.67
CA ARG A 229 -31.94 4.35 -5.92
C ARG A 229 -31.88 5.43 -4.86
N ALA A 230 -31.83 6.68 -5.27
CA ALA A 230 -32.07 7.84 -4.42
C ALA A 230 -33.43 8.44 -4.79
N ALA A 231 -34.25 8.78 -3.80
CA ALA A 231 -35.57 9.35 -4.01
C ALA A 231 -35.88 10.43 -2.99
N ASN A 232 -36.51 11.54 -3.42
CA ASN A 232 -37.10 12.59 -2.60
C ASN A 232 -38.39 13.14 -3.27
N ALA A 233 -38.90 14.27 -2.85
CA ALA A 233 -40.10 14.87 -3.41
C ALA A 233 -39.95 15.24 -4.91
N ALA A 234 -38.76 15.58 -5.37
CA ALA A 234 -38.50 15.89 -6.78
C ALA A 234 -38.42 14.64 -7.68
N GLY A 235 -38.51 13.42 -7.14
CA GLY A 235 -38.46 12.19 -7.92
C GLY A 235 -37.36 11.23 -7.49
N SER A 236 -36.90 10.38 -8.42
CA SER A 236 -35.88 9.41 -8.13
C SER A 236 -34.94 9.12 -9.28
N THR A 237 -33.69 8.81 -8.97
CA THR A 237 -32.72 8.26 -9.91
C THR A 237 -32.24 6.89 -9.46
N THR A 238 -31.84 6.06 -10.42
CA THR A 238 -31.31 4.73 -10.15
C THR A 238 -30.02 4.53 -10.93
N ARG A 239 -28.95 4.19 -10.25
CA ARG A 239 -27.70 3.71 -10.86
C ARG A 239 -27.64 2.20 -10.77
N ARG A 240 -27.08 1.57 -11.79
CA ARG A 240 -26.89 0.11 -11.87
C ARG A 240 -25.46 -0.19 -12.20
N PHE A 241 -24.96 -1.31 -11.67
CA PHE A 241 -23.68 -1.88 -12.04
C PHE A 241 -23.83 -3.40 -12.13
N ALA A 242 -23.18 -3.99 -13.11
CA ALA A 242 -23.19 -5.44 -13.33
C ALA A 242 -21.74 -5.95 -13.39
N TRP A 243 -21.52 -7.13 -12.80
CA TRP A 243 -20.24 -7.83 -12.83
C TRP A 243 -20.46 -9.34 -12.86
N ARG A 244 -19.40 -10.10 -13.11
CA ARG A 244 -19.41 -11.56 -13.10
C ARG A 244 -18.40 -12.08 -12.09
N VAL A 245 -18.84 -12.98 -11.21
CA VAL A 245 -17.95 -13.74 -10.32
C VAL A 245 -17.53 -15.03 -11.04
N VAL A 246 -16.23 -15.24 -11.14
CA VAL A 246 -15.62 -16.43 -11.75
C VAL A 246 -14.75 -17.16 -10.72
N PRO A 247 -14.44 -18.44 -10.91
CA PRO A 247 -13.48 -19.13 -10.06
C PRO A 247 -12.14 -18.42 -10.06
N LEU A 248 -11.47 -18.35 -8.91
CA LEU A 248 -10.06 -17.99 -8.86
C LEU A 248 -9.24 -19.01 -9.66
N PRO A 249 -8.18 -18.58 -10.36
CA PRO A 249 -7.24 -19.52 -10.95
C PRO A 249 -6.75 -20.51 -9.88
N ALA A 250 -6.73 -21.79 -10.20
CA ALA A 250 -6.12 -22.78 -9.30
C ALA A 250 -4.60 -22.53 -9.19
N PRO A 251 -3.98 -22.90 -8.06
CA PRO A 251 -2.52 -22.92 -7.98
C PRO A 251 -1.93 -23.80 -9.08
N VAL A 252 -0.88 -23.33 -9.74
CA VAL A 252 -0.12 -24.12 -10.72
C VAL A 252 1.17 -24.61 -10.07
N ALA A 253 1.57 -25.82 -10.44
CA ALA A 253 2.89 -26.32 -10.08
C ALA A 253 3.98 -25.47 -10.76
N CYS A 254 5.11 -25.34 -10.10
CA CYS A 254 6.25 -24.65 -10.69
C CYS A 254 6.73 -25.36 -11.96
N GLN A 255 7.02 -24.59 -13.01
CA GLN A 255 7.58 -25.14 -14.24
C GLN A 255 9.09 -25.41 -14.06
N GLY A 256 9.48 -26.66 -14.20
CA GLY A 256 10.84 -27.12 -13.94
C GLY A 256 11.08 -27.44 -12.46
N VAL A 257 12.32 -27.31 -12.02
CA VAL A 257 12.72 -27.53 -10.62
C VAL A 257 12.86 -26.18 -9.93
N CYS A 258 11.77 -25.67 -9.36
CA CYS A 258 11.87 -24.52 -8.50
C CYS A 258 12.44 -24.93 -7.14
N TRP A 259 13.27 -24.09 -6.61
CA TRP A 259 13.75 -24.28 -5.24
C TRP A 259 12.67 -23.86 -4.25
N ALA A 260 12.13 -24.81 -3.51
CA ALA A 260 11.21 -24.50 -2.41
C ALA A 260 12.02 -24.38 -1.12
N PRO A 261 11.98 -23.22 -0.43
CA PRO A 261 12.71 -23.04 0.81
C PRO A 261 12.18 -24.01 1.88
N PRO A 262 13.03 -24.90 2.42
CA PRO A 262 12.61 -25.83 3.45
C PRO A 262 12.37 -25.11 4.78
N HIS A 263 11.36 -25.53 5.53
CA HIS A 263 11.10 -24.99 6.88
C HIS A 263 12.33 -25.12 7.78
N LEU A 264 12.93 -26.29 7.77
CA LEU A 264 14.17 -26.56 8.51
C LEU A 264 15.30 -26.87 7.52
N ASP A 265 16.48 -26.43 7.87
CA ASP A 265 17.72 -26.76 7.16
C ASP A 265 18.18 -28.21 7.44
N SER A 266 19.30 -28.60 6.85
CA SER A 266 19.90 -29.95 7.03
C SER A 266 20.35 -30.23 8.47
N THR A 267 20.41 -29.22 9.33
CA THR A 267 20.78 -29.35 10.76
C THR A 267 19.57 -29.38 11.68
N GLY A 268 18.36 -29.29 11.13
CA GLY A 268 17.10 -29.27 11.88
C GLY A 268 16.73 -27.92 12.47
N HIS A 269 17.36 -26.84 12.00
CA HIS A 269 17.06 -25.46 12.40
C HIS A 269 16.34 -24.71 11.28
N PRO A 270 15.59 -23.64 11.58
CA PRO A 270 15.05 -22.76 10.55
C PRO A 270 16.16 -22.23 9.64
N MET A 271 15.94 -22.31 8.32
CA MET A 271 16.90 -21.88 7.31
C MET A 271 17.27 -20.41 7.51
N ARG A 272 18.53 -20.08 7.48
CA ARG A 272 19.03 -18.70 7.67
C ARG A 272 18.84 -17.86 6.42
N TRP A 273 18.45 -16.61 6.62
CA TRP A 273 18.23 -15.66 5.53
C TRP A 273 18.70 -14.26 5.90
N ASP A 274 18.91 -13.44 4.90
CA ASP A 274 19.28 -12.04 5.04
C ASP A 274 18.44 -11.19 4.08
N TRP A 275 18.05 -10.00 4.52
CA TRP A 275 17.18 -9.10 3.76
C TRP A 275 17.91 -7.79 3.51
N GLN A 276 18.28 -7.53 2.24
CA GLN A 276 19.06 -6.36 1.85
C GLN A 276 18.42 -5.68 0.64
N ILE A 277 17.39 -4.88 0.85
CA ILE A 277 16.66 -4.15 -0.20
C ILE A 277 16.98 -2.65 -0.23
N GLY A 278 17.56 -2.10 0.84
CA GLY A 278 17.83 -0.67 0.96
C GLY A 278 19.04 -0.18 0.16
N ARG A 279 20.12 -0.96 0.08
CA ARG A 279 21.37 -0.59 -0.63
C ARG A 279 22.01 -1.79 -1.30
N VAL A 280 21.62 -2.08 -2.49
CA VAL A 280 22.10 -3.28 -3.21
C VAL A 280 23.44 -3.06 -3.95
N ALA A 281 23.91 -1.82 -4.11
CA ALA A 281 25.17 -1.54 -4.79
C ALA A 281 26.40 -2.21 -4.14
N ALA A 282 26.32 -2.48 -2.84
CA ALA A 282 27.33 -3.24 -2.11
C ALA A 282 26.61 -4.19 -1.15
N LEU A 283 26.17 -5.35 -1.66
CA LEU A 283 25.67 -6.42 -0.80
C LEU A 283 26.69 -6.68 0.29
N GLN A 284 26.23 -6.52 1.54
CA GLN A 284 27.08 -6.75 2.69
C GLN A 284 27.18 -8.25 2.93
N ARG A 285 28.41 -8.76 2.95
CA ARG A 285 28.63 -10.06 3.56
C ARG A 285 28.40 -9.93 5.05
N THR A 286 27.49 -10.69 5.58
CA THR A 286 27.19 -10.71 7.01
C THR A 286 28.28 -11.41 7.84
N GLY A 287 29.55 -11.08 7.59
CA GLY A 287 30.72 -11.62 8.29
C GLY A 287 30.87 -13.14 8.10
N ALA A 288 31.31 -13.86 9.17
CA ALA A 288 31.41 -15.33 9.18
C ALA A 288 30.06 -16.05 9.17
N ARG A 289 28.96 -15.32 8.97
CA ARG A 289 27.60 -15.86 9.02
C ARG A 289 27.07 -16.04 7.62
N ALA A 290 27.39 -17.16 7.03
CA ALA A 290 26.75 -17.60 5.82
C ALA A 290 25.22 -17.71 6.03
N VAL A 291 24.43 -17.31 5.06
CA VAL A 291 22.96 -17.49 5.00
C VAL A 291 22.61 -18.32 3.78
N ASP A 292 21.47 -18.98 3.82
CA ASP A 292 21.03 -19.87 2.75
C ASP A 292 20.15 -19.13 1.72
N LEU A 293 19.57 -17.99 2.12
CA LEU A 293 18.74 -17.14 1.26
C LEU A 293 19.11 -15.67 1.43
N TYR A 294 19.37 -14.99 0.34
CA TYR A 294 19.40 -13.53 0.24
C TYR A 294 18.13 -13.04 -0.44
N ASP A 295 17.33 -12.23 0.27
CA ASP A 295 16.21 -11.51 -0.29
C ASP A 295 16.67 -10.08 -0.60
N ILE A 296 16.65 -9.71 -1.87
CA ILE A 296 17.35 -8.53 -2.39
C ILE A 296 16.52 -7.84 -3.47
N ASP A 297 16.65 -6.51 -3.54
CA ASP A 297 15.88 -5.69 -4.48
C ASP A 297 16.06 -6.14 -5.93
N GLY A 298 14.94 -6.46 -6.59
CA GLY A 298 14.93 -7.01 -7.93
C GLY A 298 15.42 -6.03 -9.00
N PHE A 299 15.18 -4.74 -8.84
CA PHE A 299 15.60 -3.73 -9.82
C PHE A 299 17.08 -3.38 -9.65
N LEU A 300 17.52 -3.13 -8.43
CA LEU A 300 18.87 -2.65 -8.12
C LEU A 300 19.92 -3.76 -8.24
N THR A 301 19.57 -5.01 -8.00
CA THR A 301 20.49 -6.13 -8.09
C THR A 301 20.78 -6.48 -9.54
N THR A 302 22.05 -6.60 -9.87
CA THR A 302 22.50 -7.00 -11.21
C THR A 302 22.56 -8.53 -11.38
N ARG A 303 22.47 -9.01 -12.62
CA ARG A 303 22.68 -10.43 -12.94
C ARG A 303 24.05 -10.94 -12.45
N ALA A 304 25.09 -10.10 -12.50
CA ALA A 304 26.43 -10.47 -12.05
C ALA A 304 26.47 -10.70 -10.54
N GLN A 305 25.75 -9.89 -9.75
CA GLN A 305 25.63 -10.07 -8.29
C GLN A 305 24.88 -11.35 -7.94
N VAL A 306 23.73 -11.63 -8.61
CA VAL A 306 22.99 -12.88 -8.42
C VAL A 306 23.88 -14.08 -8.73
N ARG A 307 24.59 -14.04 -9.87
CA ARG A 307 25.54 -15.10 -10.23
C ARG A 307 26.65 -15.27 -9.20
N ALA A 308 27.22 -14.19 -8.66
CA ALA A 308 28.26 -14.25 -7.65
C ALA A 308 27.76 -14.92 -6.36
N LEU A 309 26.52 -14.61 -5.92
CA LEU A 309 25.89 -15.30 -4.80
C LEU A 309 25.81 -16.81 -5.04
N HIS A 310 25.40 -17.24 -6.22
CA HIS A 310 25.23 -18.66 -6.58
C HIS A 310 26.53 -19.42 -6.82
N THR A 311 27.69 -18.74 -6.98
CA THR A 311 28.93 -19.42 -7.40
C THR A 311 30.14 -19.15 -6.51
N THR A 312 30.14 -18.02 -5.77
CA THR A 312 31.32 -17.59 -5.00
C THR A 312 31.05 -17.37 -3.53
N TRP A 313 29.79 -17.16 -3.14
CA TRP A 313 29.45 -16.97 -1.74
C TRP A 313 29.15 -18.31 -1.07
N GLN A 314 29.42 -18.38 0.22
CA GLN A 314 29.12 -19.56 1.05
C GLN A 314 27.77 -19.39 1.71
N ALA A 315 26.95 -20.42 1.65
CA ALA A 315 25.70 -20.53 2.42
C ALA A 315 25.94 -21.16 3.80
N SER A 316 24.91 -21.14 4.64
CA SER A 316 24.96 -21.76 5.97
C SER A 316 24.97 -23.30 5.87
N THR A 317 24.02 -23.85 5.12
CA THR A 317 23.83 -25.29 4.97
C THR A 317 23.79 -25.75 3.52
N LEU A 318 23.61 -24.84 2.58
CA LEU A 318 23.71 -25.12 1.14
C LEU A 318 25.14 -24.89 0.65
N ALA A 319 25.47 -25.38 -0.53
CA ALA A 319 26.76 -25.10 -1.17
C ALA A 319 26.94 -23.60 -1.46
N HIS A 320 25.88 -22.95 -1.93
CA HIS A 320 25.80 -21.53 -2.21
C HIS A 320 24.42 -20.98 -1.83
N PRO A 321 24.31 -19.68 -1.49
CA PRO A 321 23.03 -19.07 -1.22
C PRO A 321 22.07 -19.14 -2.39
N ARG A 322 20.79 -19.17 -2.08
CA ARG A 322 19.69 -18.88 -2.99
C ARG A 322 19.31 -17.41 -2.92
N THR A 323 18.55 -16.93 -3.90
CA THR A 323 18.18 -15.53 -4.02
C THR A 323 16.69 -15.36 -4.23
N ALA A 324 16.07 -14.47 -3.46
CA ALA A 324 14.73 -13.97 -3.70
C ALA A 324 14.78 -12.57 -4.31
N CYS A 325 13.92 -12.34 -5.27
CA CYS A 325 13.75 -11.06 -5.96
C CYS A 325 12.64 -10.28 -5.27
N TYR A 326 12.99 -9.28 -4.46
CA TYR A 326 12.03 -8.37 -3.86
C TYR A 326 11.38 -7.48 -4.91
N LEU A 327 10.07 -7.47 -4.93
CA LEU A 327 9.22 -6.62 -5.75
C LEU A 327 8.10 -6.04 -4.89
N ASP A 328 7.75 -4.78 -5.11
CA ASP A 328 6.67 -4.13 -4.41
C ASP A 328 5.39 -4.08 -5.25
N LEU A 329 4.22 -4.34 -4.66
CA LEU A 329 2.91 -4.19 -5.29
C LEU A 329 2.42 -2.72 -5.21
N ALA A 330 3.37 -1.81 -5.29
CA ALA A 330 3.16 -0.38 -5.36
C ALA A 330 3.77 0.22 -6.63
N TRP A 331 3.40 1.45 -6.92
CA TRP A 331 4.08 2.29 -7.89
C TRP A 331 5.12 3.11 -7.16
N GLU A 332 6.36 3.06 -7.64
CA GLU A 332 7.51 3.75 -7.06
C GLU A 332 8.11 4.66 -8.13
N ASP A 333 8.22 5.98 -7.86
CA ASP A 333 8.61 6.98 -8.87
C ASP A 333 10.06 6.83 -9.38
N TYR A 334 10.90 6.17 -8.61
CA TYR A 334 12.31 5.91 -8.90
C TYR A 334 12.59 4.61 -9.67
N ARG A 335 11.56 3.80 -9.95
CA ARG A 335 11.73 2.56 -10.71
C ARG A 335 11.76 2.82 -12.23
N PRO A 336 12.45 2.00 -13.00
CA PRO A 336 12.50 2.15 -14.46
C PRO A 336 11.14 2.04 -15.15
N ASP A 337 10.16 1.39 -14.52
CA ASP A 337 8.79 1.22 -15.02
C ASP A 337 7.80 2.25 -14.44
N ALA A 338 8.28 3.25 -13.70
CA ALA A 338 7.46 4.33 -13.14
C ALA A 338 6.86 5.23 -14.22
N THR A 339 7.54 5.41 -15.35
CA THR A 339 7.06 6.25 -16.44
C THR A 339 5.80 5.64 -17.06
N PRO A 340 4.72 6.43 -17.24
CA PRO A 340 3.54 5.96 -17.94
C PRO A 340 3.90 5.52 -19.34
N SER A 341 4.11 4.24 -19.51
CA SER A 341 4.35 3.59 -20.79
C SER A 341 3.30 2.49 -20.94
N PRO A 342 3.13 1.89 -22.14
CA PRO A 342 2.29 0.70 -22.28
C PRO A 342 2.68 -0.46 -21.34
N ARG A 343 3.85 -0.37 -20.67
CA ARG A 343 4.39 -1.40 -19.77
C ARG A 343 4.39 -1.00 -18.29
N GLY A 344 4.06 0.26 -17.97
CA GLY A 344 3.97 0.76 -16.60
C GLY A 344 2.54 0.79 -16.07
N PHE A 345 2.38 1.14 -14.79
CA PHE A 345 1.05 1.32 -14.21
C PHE A 345 0.32 2.50 -14.88
N PRO A 346 -0.93 2.32 -15.32
CA PRO A 346 -1.70 3.46 -15.85
C PRO A 346 -1.99 4.44 -14.70
N ALA A 347 -1.95 5.74 -14.98
CA ALA A 347 -2.22 6.79 -13.99
C ALA A 347 -3.54 6.57 -13.21
N ALA A 348 -4.57 6.04 -13.87
CA ALA A 348 -5.85 5.73 -13.25
C ALA A 348 -5.81 4.51 -12.29
N ALA A 349 -4.69 3.80 -12.20
CA ALA A 349 -4.47 2.76 -11.22
C ALA A 349 -3.76 3.27 -9.96
N LEU A 350 -3.22 4.50 -9.98
CA LEU A 350 -2.45 5.04 -8.88
C LEU A 350 -3.36 5.60 -7.79
N GLY A 351 -3.14 5.13 -6.57
CA GLY A 351 -3.86 5.52 -5.37
C GLY A 351 -3.17 6.64 -4.58
N ARG A 352 -3.38 6.62 -3.27
CA ARG A 352 -2.75 7.55 -2.34
C ARG A 352 -1.26 7.25 -2.23
N VAL A 353 -0.50 8.28 -1.84
CA VAL A 353 0.89 8.11 -1.41
C VAL A 353 0.95 7.13 -0.24
N TYR A 354 1.93 6.27 -0.26
CA TYR A 354 2.19 5.34 0.83
C TYR A 354 2.67 6.12 2.07
N TYR A 355 2.12 5.78 3.22
CA TYR A 355 2.49 6.47 4.45
C TYR A 355 3.93 6.15 4.84
N GLY A 356 4.76 7.18 5.00
CA GLY A 356 6.20 7.03 5.29
C GLY A 356 7.10 7.01 4.05
N TYR A 357 6.54 6.73 2.87
CA TYR A 357 7.29 6.60 1.61
C TYR A 357 6.70 7.53 0.55
N PRO A 358 7.09 8.81 0.52
CA PRO A 358 6.47 9.81 -0.36
C PRO A 358 6.67 9.56 -1.85
N GLN A 359 7.64 8.72 -2.22
CA GLN A 359 7.90 8.30 -3.61
C GLN A 359 7.03 7.11 -4.06
N GLU A 360 6.22 6.56 -3.17
CA GLU A 360 5.46 5.36 -3.43
C GLU A 360 3.96 5.61 -3.38
N ARG A 361 3.21 4.85 -4.17
CA ARG A 361 1.76 4.95 -4.25
C ARG A 361 1.13 3.57 -4.30
N TRP A 362 0.05 3.45 -3.56
CA TRP A 362 -0.84 2.30 -3.67
C TRP A 362 -1.38 2.14 -5.08
N VAL A 363 -1.65 0.90 -5.46
CA VAL A 363 -2.20 0.55 -6.78
C VAL A 363 -3.60 -0.03 -6.63
N ASP A 364 -4.50 0.28 -7.56
CA ASP A 364 -5.84 -0.31 -7.63
C ASP A 364 -5.78 -1.76 -8.14
N LEU A 365 -5.76 -2.71 -7.22
CA LEU A 365 -5.64 -4.14 -7.50
C LEU A 365 -6.81 -4.73 -8.30
N ARG A 366 -7.91 -3.99 -8.45
CA ARG A 366 -9.05 -4.37 -9.30
C ARG A 366 -8.77 -4.19 -10.79
N ARG A 367 -7.74 -3.43 -11.14
CA ARG A 367 -7.25 -3.30 -12.52
C ARG A 367 -6.35 -4.46 -12.91
N VAL A 368 -6.85 -5.67 -12.69
CA VAL A 368 -6.11 -6.93 -12.75
C VAL A 368 -5.25 -7.05 -14.01
N ALA A 369 -5.81 -6.79 -15.20
CA ALA A 369 -5.06 -6.93 -16.44
C ALA A 369 -3.84 -5.99 -16.51
N ALA A 370 -4.01 -4.73 -16.11
CA ALA A 370 -2.92 -3.75 -16.14
C ALA A 370 -1.84 -4.06 -15.10
N VAL A 371 -2.23 -4.45 -13.88
CA VAL A 371 -1.28 -4.80 -12.82
C VAL A 371 -0.52 -6.08 -13.18
N VAL A 372 -1.21 -7.11 -13.66
CA VAL A 372 -0.56 -8.35 -14.12
C VAL A 372 0.44 -8.08 -15.23
N GLN A 373 0.11 -7.22 -16.20
CA GLN A 373 1.06 -6.86 -17.28
C GLN A 373 2.35 -6.25 -16.75
N VAL A 374 2.28 -5.38 -15.72
CA VAL A 374 3.48 -4.81 -15.08
C VAL A 374 4.27 -5.91 -14.38
N PHE A 375 3.58 -6.76 -13.61
CA PHE A 375 4.24 -7.84 -12.89
C PHE A 375 4.82 -8.92 -13.79
N ASP A 376 4.24 -9.20 -14.95
CA ASP A 376 4.83 -10.09 -15.95
C ASP A 376 6.20 -9.59 -16.41
N ALA A 377 6.33 -8.28 -16.62
CA ALA A 377 7.62 -7.68 -16.98
C ALA A 377 8.65 -7.74 -15.82
N ARG A 378 8.20 -7.47 -14.58
CA ARG A 378 9.03 -7.55 -13.37
C ARG A 378 9.48 -9.00 -13.10
N ILE A 379 8.57 -9.97 -13.15
CA ILE A 379 8.86 -11.40 -13.00
C ILE A 379 9.86 -11.89 -14.08
N ALA A 380 9.63 -11.50 -15.34
CA ALA A 380 10.57 -11.83 -16.41
C ALA A 380 11.96 -11.19 -16.20
N MET A 381 12.02 -10.00 -15.59
CA MET A 381 13.30 -9.39 -15.20
C MET A 381 14.02 -10.22 -14.13
N CYS A 382 13.33 -10.66 -13.07
CA CYS A 382 13.90 -11.52 -12.03
C CYS A 382 14.42 -12.84 -12.63
N ALA A 383 13.62 -13.51 -13.47
CA ALA A 383 14.03 -14.74 -14.15
C ALA A 383 15.29 -14.56 -15.03
N ARG A 384 15.34 -13.47 -15.82
CA ARG A 384 16.53 -13.18 -16.64
C ARG A 384 17.78 -12.88 -15.81
N LYS A 385 17.63 -12.34 -14.61
CA LYS A 385 18.74 -12.11 -13.68
C LYS A 385 19.19 -13.39 -12.98
N GLY A 386 18.36 -14.46 -12.99
CA GLY A 386 18.66 -15.77 -12.44
C GLY A 386 18.25 -15.94 -10.98
N PHE A 387 17.28 -15.17 -10.49
CA PHE A 387 16.74 -15.36 -9.15
C PHE A 387 16.04 -16.71 -9.00
N ASP A 388 16.06 -17.28 -7.78
CA ASP A 388 15.42 -18.56 -7.45
C ASP A 388 13.96 -18.38 -6.99
N ALA A 389 13.66 -17.25 -6.40
CA ALA A 389 12.34 -16.93 -5.84
C ALA A 389 11.94 -15.47 -6.09
N VAL A 390 10.68 -15.16 -5.90
CA VAL A 390 10.13 -13.78 -5.91
C VAL A 390 9.32 -13.55 -4.66
N GLU A 391 9.62 -12.48 -3.94
CA GLU A 391 8.78 -11.88 -2.90
C GLU A 391 7.98 -10.73 -3.51
N ILE A 392 6.71 -10.60 -3.12
CA ILE A 392 5.86 -9.45 -3.50
C ILE A 392 5.37 -8.78 -2.25
N ASP A 393 5.80 -7.57 -2.01
CA ASP A 393 5.39 -6.75 -0.87
C ASP A 393 4.06 -6.03 -1.10
N ASP A 394 3.53 -5.36 -0.06
CA ASP A 394 2.30 -4.56 -0.05
C ASP A 394 1.01 -5.30 -0.42
N ILE A 395 0.97 -6.61 -0.22
CA ILE A 395 -0.19 -7.45 -0.54
C ILE A 395 -1.37 -7.29 0.42
N ASP A 396 -1.21 -6.58 1.52
CA ASP A 396 -2.26 -6.34 2.52
C ASP A 396 -3.03 -5.01 2.34
N SER A 397 -2.87 -4.37 1.21
CA SER A 397 -3.45 -3.08 0.80
C SER A 397 -4.98 -2.94 0.99
N PHE A 398 -5.70 -4.02 1.27
CA PHE A 398 -7.13 -4.02 1.62
C PHE A 398 -7.41 -3.69 3.10
N ASN A 399 -6.40 -3.65 3.96
CA ASN A 399 -6.52 -3.49 5.42
C ASN A 399 -5.64 -2.35 5.95
N PRO A 400 -6.20 -1.32 6.62
CA PRO A 400 -7.64 -1.06 6.77
C PRO A 400 -8.28 -0.55 5.47
N PRO A 401 -9.59 -0.80 5.26
CA PRO A 401 -10.26 -0.39 4.02
C PRO A 401 -10.16 1.11 3.75
N GLY A 402 -9.77 1.48 2.54
CA GLY A 402 -9.69 2.86 2.08
C GLY A 402 -8.37 3.58 2.35
N THR A 403 -7.38 2.92 2.98
CA THR A 403 -6.03 3.47 3.16
C THR A 403 -5.40 3.81 1.81
N THR A 404 -5.51 2.93 0.84
CA THR A 404 -4.99 3.06 -0.52
C THR A 404 -5.67 4.15 -1.36
N GLY A 405 -6.80 4.71 -0.90
CA GLY A 405 -7.70 5.53 -1.73
C GLY A 405 -8.78 4.71 -2.44
N PHE A 406 -8.68 3.40 -2.43
CA PHE A 406 -9.63 2.45 -3.02
C PHE A 406 -10.34 1.62 -1.95
N GLN A 407 -11.54 1.13 -2.26
CA GLN A 407 -12.29 0.21 -1.39
C GLN A 407 -11.95 -1.24 -1.78
N LEU A 408 -10.73 -1.64 -1.53
CA LEU A 408 -10.26 -2.99 -1.81
C LEU A 408 -10.86 -3.99 -0.82
N THR A 409 -11.12 -5.19 -1.30
CA THR A 409 -11.57 -6.34 -0.51
C THR A 409 -10.48 -7.42 -0.52
N ARG A 410 -10.60 -8.38 0.40
CA ARG A 410 -9.75 -9.59 0.36
C ARG A 410 -9.86 -10.32 -0.98
N GLY A 411 -11.07 -10.37 -1.53
CA GLY A 411 -11.32 -11.00 -2.81
C GLY A 411 -10.60 -10.33 -3.97
N ASP A 412 -10.45 -9.01 -3.94
CA ASP A 412 -9.69 -8.27 -4.96
C ASP A 412 -8.21 -8.66 -4.91
N VAL A 413 -7.63 -8.69 -3.71
CA VAL A 413 -6.25 -9.13 -3.49
C VAL A 413 -6.07 -10.58 -3.95
N GLN A 414 -6.93 -11.49 -3.50
CA GLN A 414 -6.88 -12.90 -3.90
C GLN A 414 -7.02 -13.08 -5.42
N ASN A 415 -7.90 -12.30 -6.06
CA ASN A 415 -8.12 -12.35 -7.50
C ASN A 415 -6.88 -11.92 -8.29
N LEU A 416 -6.15 -10.92 -7.83
CA LEU A 416 -4.90 -10.48 -8.44
C LEU A 416 -3.77 -11.47 -8.15
N LEU A 417 -3.52 -11.75 -6.86
CA LEU A 417 -2.37 -12.56 -6.42
C LEU A 417 -2.42 -13.98 -6.97
N ALA A 418 -3.61 -14.63 -7.08
CA ALA A 418 -3.72 -15.94 -7.71
C ALA A 418 -3.14 -15.97 -9.13
N ARG A 419 -3.13 -14.86 -9.85
CA ARG A 419 -2.54 -14.75 -11.19
C ARG A 419 -1.04 -14.50 -11.13
N ILE A 420 -0.64 -13.51 -10.35
CA ILE A 420 0.77 -13.11 -10.26
C ILE A 420 1.61 -14.28 -9.71
N LEU A 421 1.18 -14.91 -8.63
CA LEU A 421 1.88 -16.05 -8.03
C LEU A 421 1.99 -17.24 -9.00
N ASN A 422 0.92 -17.51 -9.76
CA ASN A 422 0.97 -18.52 -10.82
C ASN A 422 1.94 -18.13 -11.96
N HIS A 423 2.12 -16.84 -12.26
CA HIS A 423 3.08 -16.39 -13.26
C HIS A 423 4.53 -16.57 -12.77
N ILE A 424 4.80 -16.36 -11.48
CA ILE A 424 6.10 -16.66 -10.87
C ILE A 424 6.44 -18.15 -11.06
N HIS A 425 5.52 -19.06 -10.72
CA HIS A 425 5.71 -20.49 -10.89
C HIS A 425 5.92 -20.89 -12.37
N ARG A 426 5.18 -20.27 -13.30
CA ARG A 426 5.40 -20.50 -14.75
C ARG A 426 6.75 -19.98 -15.25
N ALA A 427 7.31 -18.99 -14.57
CA ALA A 427 8.65 -18.47 -14.86
C ALA A 427 9.78 -19.34 -14.26
N GLY A 428 9.45 -20.43 -13.56
CA GLY A 428 10.41 -21.35 -12.98
C GLY A 428 11.01 -20.88 -11.65
N MET A 429 10.37 -19.95 -10.97
CA MET A 429 10.79 -19.41 -9.67
C MET A 429 9.78 -19.74 -8.57
N SER A 430 10.26 -19.85 -7.34
CA SER A 430 9.40 -19.97 -6.17
C SER A 430 8.72 -18.64 -5.84
N ALA A 431 7.52 -18.71 -5.30
CA ALA A 431 6.77 -17.56 -4.84
C ALA A 431 6.81 -17.47 -3.31
N LEU A 432 7.16 -16.30 -2.76
CA LEU A 432 7.13 -16.03 -1.34
C LEU A 432 5.94 -15.12 -0.99
N TRP A 433 5.24 -15.51 0.06
CA TRP A 433 4.15 -14.72 0.62
C TRP A 433 4.71 -13.60 1.49
N LYS A 434 4.15 -12.39 1.40
CA LYS A 434 4.55 -11.29 2.28
C LYS A 434 3.43 -10.89 3.22
N ASN A 435 3.74 -10.73 4.52
CA ASN A 435 2.80 -10.19 5.51
C ASN A 435 1.38 -10.78 5.44
N SER A 436 0.36 -10.01 5.79
CA SER A 436 -1.07 -10.41 5.66
C SER A 436 -1.43 -11.75 6.28
N GLY A 437 -1.11 -11.95 7.56
CA GLY A 437 -1.37 -13.19 8.31
C GLY A 437 -2.84 -13.67 8.23
N ILE A 438 -3.80 -12.74 8.04
CA ILE A 438 -5.21 -13.07 7.88
C ILE A 438 -5.56 -13.75 6.53
N LEU A 439 -4.67 -13.70 5.54
CA LEU A 439 -4.79 -14.40 4.26
C LEU A 439 -3.79 -15.55 4.13
N ALA A 440 -2.92 -15.76 5.10
CA ALA A 440 -1.85 -16.77 5.07
C ALA A 440 -2.39 -18.17 4.75
N TRP A 441 -3.52 -18.58 5.35
CA TRP A 441 -4.18 -19.87 5.06
C TRP A 441 -4.55 -20.04 3.58
N TRP A 442 -4.95 -18.99 2.92
CA TRP A 442 -5.22 -19.01 1.49
C TRP A 442 -3.92 -18.96 0.68
N GLY A 443 -3.02 -18.02 1.05
CA GLY A 443 -1.77 -17.73 0.34
C GLY A 443 -0.85 -18.94 0.24
N ARG A 444 -0.73 -19.73 1.33
CA ARG A 444 0.11 -20.93 1.37
C ARG A 444 -0.14 -21.95 0.25
N ARG A 445 -1.29 -21.88 -0.41
CA ARG A 445 -1.62 -22.76 -1.55
C ARG A 445 -0.96 -22.32 -2.85
N TYR A 446 -0.54 -21.07 -2.94
CA TYR A 446 0.04 -20.44 -4.13
C TYR A 446 1.51 -20.10 -3.95
N THR A 447 2.06 -20.31 -2.77
CA THR A 447 3.43 -19.88 -2.43
C THR A 447 4.20 -20.99 -1.75
N ASP A 448 5.54 -20.91 -1.81
CA ASP A 448 6.47 -21.95 -1.37
C ASP A 448 7.08 -21.64 -0.01
N GLY A 449 6.96 -20.39 0.43
CA GLY A 449 7.41 -19.88 1.72
C GLY A 449 6.76 -18.54 2.01
N ALA A 450 7.19 -17.89 3.10
CA ALA A 450 6.71 -16.56 3.47
C ALA A 450 7.83 -15.70 4.05
N VAL A 451 7.68 -14.39 3.92
CA VAL A 451 8.43 -13.34 4.62
C VAL A 451 7.44 -12.51 5.41
N VAL A 452 7.76 -12.23 6.65
CA VAL A 452 6.90 -11.43 7.53
C VAL A 452 7.71 -10.42 8.32
N GLU A 453 7.15 -9.23 8.52
CA GLU A 453 7.75 -8.16 9.29
C GLU A 453 7.00 -7.95 10.59
N GLU A 454 7.78 -7.74 11.67
CA GLU A 454 7.30 -7.26 12.97
C GLU A 454 6.13 -8.05 13.55
N CYS A 455 5.96 -9.30 13.10
CA CYS A 455 4.81 -10.09 13.54
C CYS A 455 4.84 -10.40 15.03
N TYR A 456 6.03 -10.47 15.62
CA TYR A 456 6.17 -10.63 17.07
C TYR A 456 5.87 -9.34 17.82
N GLN A 457 6.34 -8.21 17.30
CA GLN A 457 6.09 -6.90 17.90
C GLN A 457 4.61 -6.59 18.01
N TYR A 458 3.83 -7.00 17.00
CA TYR A 458 2.39 -6.75 16.94
C TYR A 458 1.52 -7.92 17.40
N ASP A 459 2.12 -9.02 17.90
CA ASP A 459 1.39 -10.24 18.29
C ASP A 459 0.59 -10.85 17.13
N GLU A 460 1.19 -10.96 15.94
CA GLU A 460 0.52 -11.36 14.68
C GLU A 460 1.17 -12.58 13.99
N CYS A 461 2.18 -13.22 14.61
CA CYS A 461 2.89 -14.35 14.00
C CYS A 461 2.01 -15.60 13.86
N PHE A 462 1.20 -15.90 14.87
CA PHE A 462 0.50 -17.18 14.99
C PHE A 462 -1.02 -17.03 15.02
N ALA A 463 -1.71 -18.09 14.61
CA ALA A 463 -3.17 -18.13 14.58
C ALA A 463 -3.80 -17.73 15.93
N ALA A 464 -3.23 -18.17 17.04
CA ALA A 464 -3.73 -17.85 18.37
C ALA A 464 -3.62 -16.35 18.71
N GLN A 465 -2.55 -15.69 18.28
CA GLN A 465 -2.35 -14.26 18.48
C GLN A 465 -3.35 -13.45 17.66
N LEU A 466 -3.47 -13.76 16.37
CA LEU A 466 -4.41 -13.10 15.47
C LEU A 466 -5.88 -13.30 15.88
N ALA A 467 -6.25 -14.48 16.37
CA ALA A 467 -7.58 -14.76 16.89
C ALA A 467 -7.90 -13.94 18.14
N GLY A 468 -6.90 -13.66 18.98
CA GLY A 468 -7.03 -12.80 20.16
C GLY A 468 -6.98 -11.30 19.85
N SER A 469 -6.57 -10.92 18.65
CA SER A 469 -6.43 -9.51 18.24
C SER A 469 -7.77 -8.82 18.11
N ARG A 470 -7.91 -7.61 18.69
CA ARG A 470 -9.10 -6.76 18.47
C ARG A 470 -9.28 -6.34 17.01
N GLN A 471 -8.20 -6.26 16.27
CA GLN A 471 -8.16 -5.84 14.88
C GLN A 471 -8.52 -6.98 13.92
N PHE A 472 -7.98 -8.18 14.16
CA PHE A 472 -8.04 -9.33 13.24
C PHE A 472 -8.89 -10.49 13.74
N GLY A 473 -9.19 -10.57 15.05
CA GLY A 473 -9.87 -11.71 15.64
C GLY A 473 -11.17 -12.09 14.94
N PHE A 474 -12.01 -11.12 14.59
CA PHE A 474 -13.24 -11.37 13.82
C PHE A 474 -12.94 -11.92 12.40
N ALA A 475 -11.86 -11.45 11.80
CA ALA A 475 -11.43 -11.88 10.47
C ALA A 475 -10.97 -13.34 10.44
N CYS A 476 -10.36 -13.80 11.52
CA CYS A 476 -9.83 -15.16 11.64
C CYS A 476 -10.87 -16.17 12.14
N THR A 477 -11.86 -15.74 12.93
CA THR A 477 -12.86 -16.63 13.55
C THR A 477 -14.23 -16.58 12.89
N GLY A 478 -14.61 -15.44 12.28
CA GLY A 478 -16.01 -15.20 11.90
C GLY A 478 -16.35 -15.30 10.41
N LEU A 479 -15.39 -15.09 9.51
CA LEU A 479 -15.67 -14.97 8.06
C LEU A 479 -15.24 -16.16 7.21
N LEU A 480 -14.27 -16.93 7.65
CA LEU A 480 -13.65 -18.00 6.86
C LEU A 480 -13.90 -19.41 7.41
N GLY A 481 -14.77 -19.53 8.41
CA GLY A 481 -14.87 -20.79 9.17
C GLY A 481 -13.61 -20.98 10.04
N ALA A 482 -13.46 -22.16 10.65
CA ALA A 482 -12.35 -22.47 11.56
C ALA A 482 -10.97 -22.60 10.86
N HIS A 483 -10.65 -21.73 9.89
CA HIS A 483 -9.34 -21.74 9.24
C HIS A 483 -8.37 -20.86 10.02
N PRO A 484 -7.21 -21.38 10.39
CA PRO A 484 -6.21 -20.62 11.13
C PRO A 484 -5.70 -19.46 10.26
N CYS A 485 -5.66 -18.24 10.84
CA CYS A 485 -4.82 -17.18 10.37
C CYS A 485 -3.40 -17.43 10.91
N GLY A 486 -2.42 -16.65 10.44
CA GLY A 486 -1.06 -16.72 10.94
C GLY A 486 -0.13 -17.56 10.07
N TYR A 487 1.16 -17.45 10.38
CA TYR A 487 2.22 -18.03 9.55
C TYR A 487 2.53 -19.48 9.92
N ASP A 488 2.01 -19.96 11.03
CA ASP A 488 1.95 -21.40 11.37
C ASP A 488 1.21 -22.21 10.29
N ALA A 489 0.36 -21.58 9.49
CA ALA A 489 -0.22 -22.18 8.31
C ALA A 489 0.83 -22.64 7.26
N PHE A 490 1.99 -22.00 7.20
CA PHE A 490 3.10 -22.36 6.32
C PHE A 490 3.98 -23.44 6.94
N THR A 491 4.44 -23.22 8.18
CA THR A 491 5.33 -24.15 8.85
C THR A 491 4.70 -25.52 9.08
N ALA A 492 3.38 -25.57 9.32
CA ALA A 492 2.61 -26.82 9.38
C ALA A 492 2.60 -27.62 8.06
N GLN A 493 3.01 -27.01 6.93
CA GLN A 493 3.20 -27.67 5.64
C GLN A 493 4.67 -27.89 5.28
N GLY A 494 5.57 -27.71 6.24
CA GLY A 494 7.00 -27.82 6.00
C GLY A 494 7.59 -26.67 5.18
N LYS A 495 6.87 -25.54 5.04
CA LYS A 495 7.31 -24.37 4.29
C LYS A 495 8.03 -23.38 5.21
N TRP A 496 9.06 -22.77 4.68
CA TRP A 496 9.86 -21.78 5.38
C TRP A 496 9.09 -20.46 5.60
N VAL A 497 9.38 -19.82 6.74
CA VAL A 497 8.93 -18.47 7.05
C VAL A 497 10.12 -17.67 7.59
N GLY A 498 10.56 -16.66 6.84
CA GLY A 498 11.49 -15.64 7.31
C GLY A 498 10.73 -14.57 8.09
N GLU A 499 11.25 -14.20 9.24
CA GLU A 499 10.66 -13.18 10.09
C GLU A 499 11.68 -12.09 10.37
N ALA A 500 11.32 -10.84 10.08
CA ALA A 500 12.13 -9.65 10.28
C ALA A 500 11.58 -8.82 11.44
N GLU A 501 12.40 -8.62 12.47
CA GLU A 501 12.15 -7.65 13.53
C GLU A 501 13.13 -6.49 13.42
N TYR A 502 12.69 -5.29 13.77
CA TYR A 502 13.54 -4.12 13.66
C TYR A 502 14.16 -3.70 14.99
N ARG A 503 15.05 -2.72 14.92
CA ARG A 503 15.82 -2.24 16.08
C ARG A 503 14.91 -1.64 17.14
N GLU A 504 15.07 -2.08 18.41
CA GLU A 504 14.29 -1.58 19.55
C GLU A 504 14.52 -0.09 19.83
N ASP A 505 15.69 0.45 19.47
CA ASP A 505 16.15 1.79 19.84
C ASP A 505 15.47 2.92 19.06
N GLY A 506 14.62 2.62 18.08
CA GLY A 506 13.83 3.58 17.31
C GLY A 506 12.36 3.23 17.28
N PHE A 507 12.00 2.08 17.84
CA PHE A 507 10.64 1.59 17.81
C PHE A 507 9.84 2.06 19.00
N VAL A 508 8.74 2.68 18.67
CA VAL A 508 7.73 3.13 19.61
C VAL A 508 6.52 2.22 19.39
N CYS A 509 6.17 1.40 20.36
CA CYS A 509 4.95 0.61 20.35
C CYS A 509 3.72 1.52 20.44
N GLY A 510 3.38 2.18 19.33
CA GLY A 510 2.39 3.23 19.25
C GLY A 510 3.01 4.63 19.27
N PRO A 511 2.23 5.68 18.98
CA PRO A 511 2.76 7.01 18.64
C PRO A 511 3.51 7.76 19.74
N SER A 512 3.85 7.14 20.87
CA SER A 512 4.61 7.77 21.96
C SER A 512 5.04 6.85 23.11
N LYS A 513 5.08 5.53 22.92
CA LYS A 513 5.47 4.63 24.02
C LYS A 513 6.54 3.62 23.60
N PRO A 514 7.63 3.43 24.37
CA PRO A 514 8.60 2.37 24.09
C PRO A 514 7.92 1.00 24.17
N CYS A 515 8.41 0.06 23.36
CA CYS A 515 7.90 -1.30 23.34
C CYS A 515 8.00 -1.95 24.73
N PRO A 516 6.96 -2.61 25.22
CA PRO A 516 7.04 -3.31 26.48
C PRO A 516 8.10 -4.43 26.43
N PRO A 517 8.72 -4.79 27.57
CA PRO A 517 9.80 -5.80 27.63
C PRO A 517 9.46 -7.14 26.96
N ARG A 518 8.17 -7.52 26.93
CA ARG A 518 7.69 -8.75 26.26
C ARG A 518 7.94 -8.77 24.76
N HIS A 519 8.10 -7.60 24.12
CA HIS A 519 8.36 -7.45 22.70
C HIS A 519 9.85 -7.31 22.36
N ARG A 520 10.74 -7.57 23.31
CA ARG A 520 12.18 -7.60 23.04
C ARG A 520 12.55 -8.81 22.19
N PHE A 521 13.40 -8.61 21.20
CA PHE A 521 13.85 -9.67 20.29
C PHE A 521 14.48 -10.87 21.03
N SER A 522 15.24 -10.63 22.10
CA SER A 522 15.79 -11.71 22.93
C SER A 522 14.71 -12.61 23.54
N THR A 523 13.60 -12.02 23.99
CA THR A 523 12.46 -12.76 24.52
C THR A 523 11.75 -13.55 23.42
N TYR A 524 11.67 -12.99 22.23
CA TYR A 524 11.13 -13.64 21.05
C TYR A 524 11.94 -14.87 20.67
N CYS A 525 13.25 -14.74 20.54
CA CYS A 525 14.12 -15.86 20.22
C CYS A 525 13.98 -17.02 21.23
N GLN A 526 13.82 -16.70 22.52
CA GLN A 526 13.60 -17.74 23.55
C GLN A 526 12.26 -18.49 23.37
N LYS A 527 11.22 -17.79 22.94
CA LYS A 527 9.88 -18.38 22.83
C LYS A 527 9.65 -19.11 21.52
N VAL A 528 10.14 -18.56 20.40
CA VAL A 528 9.82 -19.03 19.06
C VAL A 528 10.77 -20.11 18.59
N TYR A 529 12.04 -20.03 18.92
CA TYR A 529 13.01 -21.07 18.59
C TYR A 529 12.84 -22.37 19.37
N ALA A 530 12.19 -22.29 20.54
CA ALA A 530 11.91 -23.46 21.37
C ALA A 530 10.70 -24.28 20.89
N THR A 531 9.99 -23.84 19.86
CA THR A 531 8.79 -24.52 19.38
C THR A 531 9.05 -25.18 18.02
N ALA A 532 8.42 -26.32 17.78
CA ALA A 532 8.45 -27.04 16.50
C ALA A 532 7.93 -26.21 15.30
N ASN A 533 7.41 -25.01 15.54
CA ASN A 533 6.88 -24.07 14.56
C ASN A 533 7.83 -22.89 14.30
N GLY A 534 9.12 -23.04 14.57
CA GLY A 534 10.11 -21.97 14.54
C GLY A 534 10.11 -21.18 13.23
N LEU A 535 9.94 -19.85 13.34
CA LEU A 535 10.17 -18.94 12.25
C LEU A 535 11.66 -18.62 12.16
N SER A 536 12.18 -18.39 10.96
CA SER A 536 13.56 -17.95 10.75
C SER A 536 13.70 -16.47 11.07
N ALA A 537 13.79 -16.14 12.35
CA ALA A 537 13.75 -14.77 12.84
C ALA A 537 15.12 -14.10 12.84
N VAL A 538 15.15 -12.88 12.31
CA VAL A 538 16.32 -12.02 12.23
C VAL A 538 15.96 -10.60 12.63
N LYS A 539 16.82 -9.96 13.40
CA LYS A 539 16.72 -8.54 13.70
C LYS A 539 17.55 -7.72 12.73
N PHE A 540 16.90 -6.81 12.05
CA PHE A 540 17.47 -5.87 11.10
C PHE A 540 17.40 -4.41 11.59
N ASP A 541 18.02 -3.49 10.87
CA ASP A 541 17.62 -2.08 10.88
C ASP A 541 16.52 -1.82 9.83
N VAL A 542 15.82 -0.71 9.98
CA VAL A 542 14.74 -0.34 9.07
C VAL A 542 15.23 0.02 7.66
N ASP A 543 16.51 0.35 7.52
CA ASP A 543 17.10 0.68 6.22
C ASP A 543 17.38 -0.56 5.35
N LEU A 544 17.35 -1.74 5.96
CA LEU A 544 17.60 -3.04 5.31
C LEU A 544 18.84 -3.03 4.41
N ASP A 545 19.90 -2.37 4.89
CA ASP A 545 21.15 -2.16 4.12
C ASP A 545 22.25 -3.19 4.44
N GLY A 546 21.90 -4.22 5.23
CA GLY A 546 22.80 -5.31 5.63
C GLY A 546 23.77 -4.99 6.76
N ARG A 547 23.75 -3.77 7.33
CA ARG A 547 24.66 -3.40 8.43
C ARG A 547 24.29 -4.02 9.74
N LEU A 548 23.01 -4.19 10.03
CA LEU A 548 22.52 -4.91 11.19
C LEU A 548 21.94 -6.25 10.76
N PHE A 549 22.55 -7.31 11.24
CA PHE A 549 22.10 -8.68 11.05
C PHE A 549 22.28 -9.44 12.37
N ARG A 550 21.18 -9.77 13.02
CA ARG A 550 21.18 -10.55 14.28
C ARG A 550 20.13 -11.65 14.20
N PRO A 551 20.48 -12.83 13.68
CA PRO A 551 19.56 -13.96 13.69
C PRO A 551 19.33 -14.44 15.13
N CYS A 552 18.20 -15.05 15.37
CA CYS A 552 18.01 -15.83 16.59
C CYS A 552 19.10 -16.90 16.68
N PRO A 553 19.71 -17.09 17.85
CA PRO A 553 20.69 -18.17 18.01
C PRO A 553 20.00 -19.51 17.73
N ALA A 554 20.63 -20.35 16.93
CA ALA A 554 20.23 -21.75 16.82
C ALA A 554 20.17 -22.33 18.24
N GLY A 555 19.05 -22.93 18.61
CA GLY A 555 18.84 -23.42 19.97
C GLY A 555 20.01 -24.29 20.43
N ARG A 556 20.49 -24.04 21.69
CA ARG A 556 21.41 -24.93 22.39
C ARG A 556 20.62 -26.08 22.95
#